data_3b1517f962019d572aa8bf444f11c000
#
_entry.id   3b1517f962019d572aa8bf444f11c000
#
_cell.length_a   1.000
_cell.length_b   1.000
_cell.length_c   1.000
_cell.angle_alpha   90.00
_cell.angle_beta   90.00
_cell.angle_gamma   90.00
#
_symmetry.space_group_name_H-M   'P 1'
#
loop_
_entity.id
_entity.type
_entity.pdbx_description
1 polymer ?
#
loop_
_entity_poly.entity_id
_entity_poly.type
_entity_poly.pdbx_seq_one_letter_code
_entity_poly.pdbx_strand_id
1 'polypeptide(L)'
;MTAVLAPVPGKQTGSLAGRTVVVLHAHPDDEAIFTAATMHRLARRGARVVLVTATAGELGAVLRPLRRNETLPGRRRAELERSAAVLGVARLVLLGHRDSGMAGWDTNAHPYALAAAPVDRVAGRLAALCEREGAEALVHYDPRGIYGHPDHVAVHRIGAAAAARTGISAYEATVAADRPRARRPHLVDRAAGTAVGWAAGGITTVVTADAADLRAKRRAMAAHGSQIPRDAVRRPGFAAAYGREWFRRTGDPGLLDVLL
;
A
#
# COMPACT_ATOMS: atom_id res chain seq x y z
N MET A 1 -6.84 -53.11 5.53
CA MET A 1 -6.11 -52.41 4.46
C MET A 1 -6.29 -50.91 4.66
N THR A 2 -5.29 -50.23 5.23
CA THR A 2 -5.31 -48.83 5.56
C THR A 2 -4.76 -48.07 4.36
N ALA A 3 -5.60 -47.30 3.68
CA ALA A 3 -5.19 -46.46 2.54
C ALA A 3 -4.35 -45.28 3.06
N VAL A 4 -3.08 -45.26 2.73
CA VAL A 4 -2.18 -44.13 2.93
C VAL A 4 -2.52 -43.09 1.85
N LEU A 5 -3.15 -42.00 2.25
CA LEU A 5 -3.34 -40.86 1.37
C LEU A 5 -1.99 -40.21 1.09
N ALA A 6 -1.60 -40.17 -0.18
CA ALA A 6 -0.41 -39.44 -0.63
C ALA A 6 -0.53 -37.98 -0.29
N PRO A 7 0.55 -37.29 0.14
CA PRO A 7 0.53 -35.87 0.41
C PRO A 7 0.22 -35.10 -0.89
N VAL A 8 -0.76 -34.17 -0.84
CA VAL A 8 -1.03 -33.24 -1.90
C VAL A 8 0.24 -32.40 -2.15
N PRO A 9 0.77 -32.33 -3.38
CA PRO A 9 1.98 -31.56 -3.63
C PRO A 9 1.72 -30.10 -3.26
N GLY A 10 2.43 -29.61 -2.24
CA GLY A 10 2.43 -28.21 -1.88
C GLY A 10 2.83 -27.38 -3.10
N LYS A 11 2.04 -26.33 -3.45
CA LYS A 11 2.38 -25.35 -4.48
C LYS A 11 3.83 -24.90 -4.23
N GLN A 12 4.75 -25.31 -5.09
CA GLN A 12 6.12 -24.79 -5.06
C GLN A 12 6.02 -23.29 -5.33
N THR A 13 6.31 -22.50 -4.31
CA THR A 13 6.39 -21.04 -4.43
C THR A 13 7.67 -20.73 -5.20
N GLY A 14 7.59 -20.66 -6.53
CA GLY A 14 8.73 -20.37 -7.41
C GLY A 14 9.44 -19.07 -6.99
N SER A 15 10.76 -19.00 -7.19
CA SER A 15 11.56 -17.79 -6.98
C SER A 15 11.04 -16.65 -7.87
N LEU A 16 11.03 -15.43 -7.33
CA LEU A 16 10.75 -14.20 -8.06
C LEU A 16 12.03 -13.36 -8.27
N ALA A 17 13.19 -13.99 -8.18
CA ALA A 17 14.47 -13.34 -8.44
C ALA A 17 14.48 -12.72 -9.85
N GLY A 18 14.98 -11.49 -9.96
CA GLY A 18 14.99 -10.72 -11.20
C GLY A 18 13.68 -10.02 -11.55
N ARG A 19 12.58 -10.28 -10.80
CA ARG A 19 11.29 -9.59 -11.00
C ARG A 19 11.25 -8.31 -10.17
N THR A 20 10.66 -7.25 -10.70
CA THR A 20 10.53 -5.96 -10.02
C THR A 20 9.08 -5.49 -9.94
N VAL A 21 8.69 -4.97 -8.77
CA VAL A 21 7.40 -4.30 -8.55
C VAL A 21 7.63 -2.90 -8.03
N VAL A 22 6.90 -1.92 -8.56
CA VAL A 22 6.79 -0.57 -8.00
C VAL A 22 5.48 -0.47 -7.24
N VAL A 23 5.53 0.05 -6.01
CA VAL A 23 4.36 0.23 -5.15
C VAL A 23 4.26 1.70 -4.80
N LEU A 24 3.18 2.38 -5.23
CA LEU A 24 2.93 3.80 -5.01
C LEU A 24 1.90 3.99 -3.90
N HIS A 25 2.28 4.75 -2.87
CA HIS A 25 1.41 5.17 -1.78
C HIS A 25 1.39 6.69 -1.61
N ALA A 26 0.33 7.21 -0.98
CA ALA A 26 0.17 8.63 -0.73
C ALA A 26 1.02 9.09 0.45
N HIS A 27 0.92 8.41 1.60
CA HIS A 27 1.52 8.83 2.87
C HIS A 27 2.35 7.72 3.50
N PRO A 28 3.32 8.08 4.39
CA PRO A 28 3.96 7.11 5.27
C PRO A 28 2.94 6.51 6.23
N ASP A 29 2.74 5.22 6.21
CA ASP A 29 1.85 4.29 6.93
C ASP A 29 0.91 3.50 6.01
N ASP A 30 0.55 4.03 4.86
CA ASP A 30 -0.32 3.36 3.89
C ASP A 30 0.25 2.02 3.44
N GLU A 31 1.56 1.96 3.20
CA GLU A 31 2.26 0.75 2.79
C GLU A 31 2.12 -0.36 3.83
N ALA A 32 2.16 0.02 5.12
CA ALA A 32 2.04 -0.91 6.24
C ALA A 32 0.60 -1.43 6.40
N ILE A 33 -0.39 -0.61 6.05
CA ILE A 33 -1.82 -0.92 6.23
C ILE A 33 -2.34 -1.72 5.05
N PHE A 34 -2.07 -1.29 3.80
CA PHE A 34 -2.76 -1.82 2.63
C PHE A 34 -1.99 -2.89 1.85
N THR A 35 -0.62 -2.86 1.87
CA THR A 35 0.19 -3.71 0.98
C THR A 35 1.39 -4.40 1.64
N ALA A 36 1.52 -4.32 2.96
CA ALA A 36 2.69 -4.83 3.68
C ALA A 36 2.91 -6.33 3.51
N ALA A 37 1.84 -7.14 3.57
CA ALA A 37 1.95 -8.59 3.42
C ALA A 37 2.38 -8.95 2.00
N THR A 38 1.83 -8.25 1.00
CA THR A 38 2.18 -8.41 -0.41
C THR A 38 3.64 -8.04 -0.65
N MET A 39 4.09 -6.87 -0.21
CA MET A 39 5.48 -6.44 -0.37
C MET A 39 6.45 -7.37 0.33
N HIS A 40 6.18 -7.76 1.58
CA HIS A 40 7.03 -8.69 2.32
C HIS A 40 7.12 -10.05 1.64
N ARG A 41 6.01 -10.59 1.13
CA ARG A 41 6.00 -11.87 0.41
C ARG A 41 6.77 -11.79 -0.90
N LEU A 42 6.60 -10.72 -1.68
CA LEU A 42 7.37 -10.49 -2.90
C LEU A 42 8.87 -10.42 -2.61
N ALA A 43 9.29 -9.61 -1.64
CA ALA A 43 10.68 -9.48 -1.22
C ALA A 43 11.26 -10.82 -0.72
N ARG A 44 10.53 -11.55 0.11
CA ARG A 44 10.93 -12.85 0.64
C ARG A 44 11.08 -13.93 -0.44
N ARG A 45 10.37 -13.79 -1.57
CA ARG A 45 10.50 -14.65 -2.75
C ARG A 45 11.57 -14.17 -3.73
N GLY A 46 12.30 -13.11 -3.41
CA GLY A 46 13.42 -12.59 -4.18
C GLY A 46 13.07 -11.48 -5.17
N ALA A 47 11.81 -11.01 -5.22
CA ALA A 47 11.46 -9.88 -6.06
C ALA A 47 12.07 -8.57 -5.50
N ARG A 48 12.44 -7.67 -6.42
CA ARG A 48 12.84 -6.30 -6.09
C ARG A 48 11.60 -5.44 -5.86
N VAL A 49 11.41 -4.99 -4.64
CA VAL A 49 10.30 -4.10 -4.25
C VAL A 49 10.81 -2.66 -4.20
N VAL A 50 10.22 -1.78 -5.01
CA VAL A 50 10.49 -0.33 -5.00
C VAL A 50 9.26 0.36 -4.43
N LEU A 51 9.41 0.95 -3.25
CA LEU A 51 8.34 1.71 -2.59
C LEU A 51 8.46 3.20 -2.94
N VAL A 52 7.38 3.76 -3.45
CA VAL A 52 7.24 5.18 -3.77
C VAL A 52 6.19 5.78 -2.85
N THR A 53 6.54 6.84 -2.13
CA THR A 53 5.59 7.58 -1.29
C THR A 53 5.49 9.02 -1.79
N ALA A 54 4.28 9.50 -2.00
CA ALA A 54 4.06 10.76 -2.71
C ALA A 54 4.28 11.99 -1.83
N THR A 55 3.91 11.95 -0.55
CA THR A 55 4.00 13.04 0.42
C THR A 55 4.73 12.60 1.69
N ALA A 56 5.02 13.53 2.57
CA ALA A 56 5.53 13.22 3.91
C ALA A 56 4.42 13.08 4.97
N GLY A 57 3.15 13.29 4.58
CA GLY A 57 2.01 13.18 5.47
C GLY A 57 2.00 14.22 6.59
N GLU A 58 2.43 15.45 6.29
CA GLU A 58 2.65 16.52 7.28
C GLU A 58 1.38 17.05 7.93
N LEU A 59 0.20 16.75 7.35
CA LEU A 59 -1.10 17.15 7.89
C LEU A 59 -1.78 16.02 8.70
N GLY A 60 -1.09 14.92 8.91
CA GLY A 60 -1.57 13.82 9.75
C GLY A 60 -1.67 14.20 11.23
N ALA A 61 -2.46 13.43 11.97
CA ALA A 61 -2.56 13.60 13.42
C ALA A 61 -1.24 13.31 14.13
N VAL A 62 -1.00 13.98 15.26
CA VAL A 62 0.16 13.72 16.11
C VAL A 62 -0.28 12.89 17.32
N LEU A 63 -0.26 11.56 17.20
CA LEU A 63 -0.65 10.66 18.30
C LEU A 63 0.36 10.60 19.45
N ARG A 64 1.59 11.06 19.21
CA ARG A 64 2.65 11.11 20.22
C ARG A 64 3.38 12.43 20.12
N PRO A 65 3.68 13.10 21.25
CA PRO A 65 4.39 14.37 21.26
C PRO A 65 5.69 14.29 20.44
N LEU A 66 5.96 15.33 19.68
CA LEU A 66 7.22 15.49 18.96
C LEU A 66 8.33 15.84 19.96
N ARG A 67 9.55 15.40 19.69
CA ARG A 67 10.72 15.80 20.45
C ARG A 67 11.06 17.27 20.14
N ARG A 68 11.88 17.88 20.99
CA ARG A 68 12.43 19.22 20.70
C ARG A 68 13.15 19.20 19.35
N ASN A 69 12.83 20.16 18.50
CA ASN A 69 13.35 20.30 17.13
C ASN A 69 13.00 19.17 16.14
N GLU A 70 12.03 18.31 16.49
CA GLU A 70 11.51 17.31 15.58
C GLU A 70 10.28 17.86 14.86
N THR A 71 10.18 17.55 13.56
CA THR A 71 8.99 17.86 12.76
C THR A 71 8.19 16.59 12.47
N LEU A 72 6.88 16.69 12.27
CA LEU A 72 6.05 15.54 11.93
C LEU A 72 6.51 14.88 10.61
N PRO A 73 6.81 15.60 9.52
CA PRO A 73 7.33 15.00 8.30
C PRO A 73 8.63 14.23 8.52
N GLY A 74 9.56 14.79 9.31
CA GLY A 74 10.82 14.13 9.64
C GLY A 74 10.63 12.83 10.41
N ARG A 75 9.71 12.84 11.41
CA ARG A 75 9.34 11.64 12.16
C ARG A 75 8.70 10.59 11.26
N ARG A 76 7.69 10.96 10.46
CA ARG A 76 6.98 10.03 9.58
C ARG A 76 7.90 9.43 8.52
N ARG A 77 8.86 10.21 8.00
CA ARG A 77 9.90 9.68 7.11
C ARG A 77 10.76 8.62 7.80
N ALA A 78 11.25 8.88 9.02
CA ALA A 78 12.03 7.89 9.76
C ALA A 78 11.22 6.64 10.13
N GLU A 79 9.90 6.78 10.35
CA GLU A 79 8.99 5.66 10.56
C GLU A 79 8.81 4.83 9.28
N LEU A 80 8.65 5.48 8.12
CA LEU A 80 8.59 4.86 6.82
C LEU A 80 9.86 4.08 6.47
N GLU A 81 11.05 4.66 6.73
CA GLU A 81 12.33 3.99 6.49
C GLU A 81 12.45 2.70 7.32
N ARG A 82 12.01 2.72 8.58
CA ARG A 82 11.96 1.51 9.43
C ARG A 82 10.94 0.47 8.94
N SER A 83 9.76 0.92 8.52
CA SER A 83 8.73 0.06 7.93
C SER A 83 9.24 -0.60 6.66
N ALA A 84 9.81 0.17 5.74
CA ALA A 84 10.38 -0.31 4.49
C ALA A 84 11.46 -1.39 4.73
N ALA A 85 12.35 -1.17 5.70
CA ALA A 85 13.36 -2.16 6.07
C ALA A 85 12.74 -3.48 6.59
N VAL A 86 11.68 -3.39 7.42
CA VAL A 86 10.95 -4.57 7.91
C VAL A 86 10.30 -5.36 6.77
N LEU A 87 9.82 -4.68 5.74
CA LEU A 87 9.13 -5.27 4.60
C LEU A 87 10.07 -5.78 3.50
N GLY A 88 11.38 -5.54 3.62
CA GLY A 88 12.37 -5.97 2.63
C GLY A 88 12.35 -5.10 1.36
N VAL A 89 11.93 -3.84 1.48
CA VAL A 89 11.95 -2.87 0.38
C VAL A 89 13.39 -2.62 -0.07
N ALA A 90 13.67 -2.82 -1.35
CA ALA A 90 15.00 -2.65 -1.92
C ALA A 90 15.33 -1.18 -2.21
N ARG A 91 14.32 -0.37 -2.48
CA ARG A 91 14.46 1.06 -2.74
C ARG A 91 13.24 1.84 -2.26
N LEU A 92 13.48 2.93 -1.52
CA LEU A 92 12.47 3.90 -1.13
C LEU A 92 12.66 5.19 -1.93
N VAL A 93 11.57 5.71 -2.51
CA VAL A 93 11.53 6.95 -3.29
C VAL A 93 10.46 7.87 -2.72
N LEU A 94 10.80 9.12 -2.46
CA LEU A 94 9.86 10.16 -2.06
C LEU A 94 9.63 11.10 -3.24
N LEU A 95 8.37 11.35 -3.63
CA LEU A 95 8.05 12.27 -4.73
C LEU A 95 8.14 13.74 -4.30
N GLY A 96 7.98 14.03 -3.00
CA GLY A 96 8.14 15.35 -2.39
C GLY A 96 6.98 16.31 -2.63
N HIS A 97 5.78 15.79 -2.88
CA HIS A 97 4.56 16.60 -2.88
C HIS A 97 4.13 16.90 -1.45
N ARG A 98 3.38 17.99 -1.29
CA ARG A 98 2.74 18.35 -0.02
C ARG A 98 1.49 17.49 0.18
N ASP A 99 1.27 17.06 1.42
CA ASP A 99 0.01 16.45 1.86
C ASP A 99 -1.15 17.44 1.62
N SER A 100 -2.21 16.97 1.00
CA SER A 100 -3.38 17.80 0.67
C SER A 100 -4.34 17.95 1.85
N GLY A 101 -4.24 17.10 2.86
CA GLY A 101 -5.22 17.00 3.94
C GLY A 101 -6.52 16.35 3.48
N MET A 102 -7.52 16.38 4.35
CA MET A 102 -8.82 15.78 4.10
C MET A 102 -9.63 16.57 3.06
N ALA A 103 -10.60 15.91 2.45
CA ALA A 103 -11.48 16.53 1.48
C ALA A 103 -12.18 17.77 2.07
N GLY A 104 -12.19 18.87 1.31
CA GLY A 104 -12.77 20.14 1.73
C GLY A 104 -11.86 21.04 2.56
N TRP A 105 -10.61 20.63 2.83
CA TRP A 105 -9.65 21.54 3.45
C TRP A 105 -9.06 22.50 2.42
N ASP A 106 -8.79 23.75 2.81
CA ASP A 106 -8.17 24.76 1.95
C ASP A 106 -6.81 24.31 1.40
N THR A 107 -6.12 23.45 2.15
CA THR A 107 -4.84 22.86 1.75
C THR A 107 -4.92 22.01 0.49
N ASN A 108 -6.12 21.54 0.09
CA ASN A 108 -6.31 20.79 -1.17
C ASN A 108 -5.94 21.65 -2.41
N ALA A 109 -6.13 22.98 -2.34
CA ALA A 109 -5.81 23.92 -3.42
C ALA A 109 -4.37 24.45 -3.37
N HIS A 110 -3.56 24.03 -2.41
CA HIS A 110 -2.17 24.50 -2.32
C HIS A 110 -1.36 24.06 -3.55
N PRO A 111 -0.55 24.93 -4.20
CA PRO A 111 0.10 24.63 -5.49
C PRO A 111 1.06 23.43 -5.46
N TYR A 112 1.58 23.08 -4.29
CA TYR A 112 2.44 21.88 -4.10
C TYR A 112 1.68 20.69 -3.53
N ALA A 113 0.38 20.78 -3.25
CA ALA A 113 -0.43 19.67 -2.79
C ALA A 113 -0.50 18.57 -3.87
N LEU A 114 -0.49 17.31 -3.45
CA LEU A 114 -0.57 16.19 -4.39
C LEU A 114 -1.90 16.20 -5.16
N ALA A 115 -3.00 16.55 -4.50
CA ALA A 115 -4.31 16.63 -5.14
C ALA A 115 -4.39 17.72 -6.24
N ALA A 116 -3.59 18.79 -6.14
CA ALA A 116 -3.50 19.86 -7.15
C ALA A 116 -2.40 19.59 -8.20
N ALA A 117 -1.59 18.52 -8.04
CA ALA A 117 -0.48 18.25 -8.94
C ALA A 117 -0.97 17.88 -10.35
N PRO A 118 -0.27 18.33 -11.42
CA PRO A 118 -0.57 17.93 -12.79
C PRO A 118 -0.33 16.42 -12.95
N VAL A 119 -1.41 15.64 -13.04
CA VAL A 119 -1.40 14.17 -13.11
C VAL A 119 -0.40 13.67 -14.15
N ASP A 120 -0.47 14.23 -15.36
CA ASP A 120 0.38 13.79 -16.49
C ASP A 120 1.88 13.95 -16.22
N ARG A 121 2.28 15.03 -15.55
CA ARG A 121 3.68 15.27 -15.19
C ARG A 121 4.17 14.26 -14.17
N VAL A 122 3.37 14.02 -13.13
CA VAL A 122 3.75 13.07 -12.06
C VAL A 122 3.74 11.63 -12.59
N ALA A 123 2.73 11.28 -13.38
CA ALA A 123 2.64 9.98 -14.05
C ALA A 123 3.82 9.72 -14.99
N GLY A 124 4.27 10.73 -15.76
CA GLY A 124 5.46 10.61 -16.60
C GLY A 124 6.73 10.33 -15.78
N ARG A 125 6.90 10.97 -14.62
CA ARG A 125 8.03 10.69 -13.72
C ARG A 125 7.95 9.28 -13.13
N LEU A 126 6.74 8.82 -12.78
CA LEU A 126 6.51 7.46 -12.27
C LEU A 126 6.74 6.42 -13.35
N ALA A 127 6.25 6.63 -14.56
CA ALA A 127 6.50 5.75 -15.71
C ALA A 127 7.99 5.59 -15.99
N ALA A 128 8.74 6.70 -16.07
CA ALA A 128 10.18 6.68 -16.22
C ALA A 128 10.91 5.97 -15.05
N LEU A 129 10.37 6.01 -13.83
CA LEU A 129 10.89 5.22 -12.71
C LEU A 129 10.63 3.73 -12.97
N CYS A 130 9.41 3.33 -13.34
CA CYS A 130 9.05 1.95 -13.66
C CYS A 130 9.97 1.37 -14.75
N GLU A 131 10.21 2.12 -15.81
CA GLU A 131 11.12 1.72 -16.90
C GLU A 131 12.56 1.52 -16.43
N ARG A 132 13.11 2.48 -15.67
CA ARG A 132 14.48 2.38 -15.13
C ARG A 132 14.66 1.24 -14.14
N GLU A 133 13.65 0.89 -13.39
CA GLU A 133 13.67 -0.24 -12.44
C GLU A 133 13.35 -1.59 -13.12
N GLY A 134 12.96 -1.59 -14.39
CA GLY A 134 12.48 -2.79 -15.08
C GLY A 134 11.24 -3.37 -14.41
N ALA A 135 10.30 -2.51 -14.00
CA ALA A 135 9.12 -2.94 -13.28
C ALA A 135 8.16 -3.72 -14.19
N GLU A 136 7.66 -4.84 -13.70
CA GLU A 136 6.67 -5.69 -14.38
C GLU A 136 5.25 -5.48 -13.84
N ALA A 137 5.14 -4.83 -12.69
CA ALA A 137 3.86 -4.47 -12.09
C ALA A 137 3.95 -3.14 -11.35
N LEU A 138 2.85 -2.40 -11.38
CA LEU A 138 2.64 -1.19 -10.59
C LEU A 138 1.46 -1.39 -9.64
N VAL A 139 1.69 -1.17 -8.36
CA VAL A 139 0.62 -1.15 -7.34
C VAL A 139 0.30 0.30 -7.01
N HIS A 140 -0.98 0.65 -7.03
CA HIS A 140 -1.51 1.95 -6.59
C HIS A 140 -2.90 1.75 -5.98
N TYR A 141 -3.75 2.77 -5.83
CA TYR A 141 -5.08 2.62 -5.23
C TYR A 141 -6.20 2.49 -6.26
N ASP A 142 -7.37 2.03 -5.78
CA ASP A 142 -8.60 2.00 -6.56
C ASP A 142 -9.10 3.42 -6.90
N PRO A 143 -10.08 3.58 -7.83
CA PRO A 143 -10.57 4.90 -8.27
C PRO A 143 -11.13 5.80 -7.16
N ARG A 144 -11.53 5.22 -6.03
CA ARG A 144 -12.03 5.95 -4.85
C ARG A 144 -10.90 6.33 -3.88
N GLY A 145 -9.66 5.92 -4.18
CA GLY A 145 -8.55 6.07 -3.24
C GLY A 145 -8.83 5.33 -1.94
N ILE A 146 -9.44 4.15 -2.02
CA ILE A 146 -9.86 3.27 -0.91
C ILE A 146 -10.99 3.90 -0.08
N TYR A 147 -10.85 5.13 0.42
CA TYR A 147 -11.79 5.79 1.33
C TYR A 147 -11.99 7.30 1.04
N GLY A 148 -11.55 7.76 -0.12
CA GLY A 148 -11.85 9.12 -0.59
C GLY A 148 -10.91 10.22 -0.14
N HIS A 149 -9.73 9.89 0.43
CA HIS A 149 -8.71 10.93 0.69
C HIS A 149 -8.25 11.55 -0.64
N PRO A 150 -8.13 12.90 -0.76
CA PRO A 150 -7.75 13.57 -2.01
C PRO A 150 -6.42 13.04 -2.60
N ASP A 151 -5.41 12.81 -1.75
CA ASP A 151 -4.13 12.28 -2.18
C ASP A 151 -4.22 10.82 -2.64
N HIS A 152 -5.09 10.02 -2.06
CA HIS A 152 -5.31 8.64 -2.52
C HIS A 152 -5.98 8.61 -3.89
N VAL A 153 -6.94 9.52 -4.13
CA VAL A 153 -7.55 9.68 -5.46
C VAL A 153 -6.50 10.17 -6.49
N ALA A 154 -5.60 11.07 -6.08
CA ALA A 154 -4.49 11.51 -6.93
C ALA A 154 -3.52 10.36 -7.24
N VAL A 155 -3.18 9.53 -6.24
CA VAL A 155 -2.36 8.31 -6.43
C VAL A 155 -3.00 7.34 -7.43
N HIS A 156 -4.33 7.14 -7.36
CA HIS A 156 -5.02 6.35 -8.39
C HIS A 156 -4.81 6.94 -9.79
N ARG A 157 -5.11 8.23 -9.99
CA ARG A 157 -5.01 8.89 -11.29
C ARG A 157 -3.58 8.84 -11.86
N ILE A 158 -2.60 9.10 -11.00
CA ILE A 158 -1.17 9.07 -11.35
C ILE A 158 -0.74 7.65 -11.71
N GLY A 159 -1.10 6.67 -10.88
CA GLY A 159 -0.75 5.26 -11.09
C GLY A 159 -1.37 4.69 -12.36
N ALA A 160 -2.66 4.92 -12.58
CA ALA A 160 -3.37 4.48 -13.79
C ALA A 160 -2.77 5.09 -15.07
N ALA A 161 -2.47 6.41 -15.04
CA ALA A 161 -1.82 7.06 -16.18
C ALA A 161 -0.39 6.58 -16.42
N ALA A 162 0.37 6.25 -15.37
CA ALA A 162 1.71 5.68 -15.51
C ALA A 162 1.67 4.25 -16.06
N ALA A 163 0.76 3.41 -15.59
CA ALA A 163 0.56 2.05 -16.09
C ALA A 163 0.16 2.06 -17.57
N ALA A 164 -0.75 2.95 -17.96
CA ALA A 164 -1.14 3.10 -19.38
C ALA A 164 0.04 3.51 -20.29
N ARG A 165 0.99 4.30 -19.79
CA ARG A 165 2.19 4.72 -20.54
C ARG A 165 3.22 3.62 -20.71
N THR A 166 3.36 2.76 -19.68
CA THR A 166 4.38 1.69 -19.66
C THR A 166 3.86 0.35 -20.18
N GLY A 167 2.54 0.18 -20.26
CA GLY A 167 1.91 -1.09 -20.63
C GLY A 167 2.03 -2.20 -19.59
N ILE A 168 2.57 -1.91 -18.38
CA ILE A 168 2.71 -2.90 -17.31
C ILE A 168 1.38 -3.15 -16.59
N SER A 169 1.19 -4.36 -16.05
CA SER A 169 0.01 -4.69 -15.26
C SER A 169 -0.09 -3.82 -14.01
N ALA A 170 -1.27 -3.22 -13.79
CA ALA A 170 -1.53 -2.44 -12.60
C ALA A 170 -2.44 -3.19 -11.62
N TYR A 171 -2.14 -3.03 -10.33
CA TYR A 171 -2.90 -3.60 -9.22
C TYR A 171 -3.37 -2.47 -8.31
N GLU A 172 -4.66 -2.25 -8.32
CA GLU A 172 -5.32 -1.20 -7.54
C GLU A 172 -5.65 -1.73 -6.14
N ALA A 173 -4.85 -1.38 -5.15
CA ALA A 173 -5.10 -1.74 -3.77
C ALA A 173 -6.43 -1.15 -3.29
N THR A 174 -7.22 -2.00 -2.64
CA THR A 174 -8.56 -1.67 -2.16
C THR A 174 -8.87 -2.42 -0.85
N VAL A 175 -10.08 -2.29 -0.34
CA VAL A 175 -10.62 -3.14 0.72
C VAL A 175 -11.96 -3.71 0.27
N ALA A 176 -12.31 -4.91 0.73
CA ALA A 176 -13.63 -5.47 0.42
C ALA A 176 -14.72 -4.68 1.17
N ALA A 177 -15.62 -4.03 0.41
CA ALA A 177 -16.62 -3.10 0.92
C ALA A 177 -17.68 -3.77 1.79
N ASP A 178 -17.95 -5.04 1.56
CA ASP A 178 -18.93 -5.88 2.26
C ASP A 178 -18.42 -6.44 3.60
N ARG A 179 -17.17 -6.14 3.97
CA ARG A 179 -16.62 -6.62 5.25
C ARG A 179 -17.26 -5.91 6.45
N PRO A 180 -17.56 -6.66 7.55
CA PRO A 180 -17.98 -6.05 8.80
C PRO A 180 -16.98 -5.00 9.30
N ARG A 181 -17.46 -3.88 9.84
CA ARG A 181 -16.61 -2.79 10.38
C ARG A 181 -15.53 -3.29 11.33
N ALA A 182 -15.86 -4.20 12.25
CA ALA A 182 -14.91 -4.78 13.19
C ALA A 182 -13.72 -5.52 12.54
N ARG A 183 -13.81 -5.84 11.25
CA ARG A 183 -12.75 -6.51 10.45
C ARG A 183 -12.12 -5.58 9.42
N ARG A 184 -12.38 -4.28 9.47
CA ARG A 184 -11.74 -3.29 8.60
C ARG A 184 -10.47 -2.73 9.23
N PRO A 185 -9.49 -2.28 8.41
CA PRO A 185 -8.37 -1.47 8.89
C PRO A 185 -8.86 -0.20 9.57
N HIS A 186 -8.19 0.26 10.61
CA HIS A 186 -8.63 1.37 11.45
C HIS A 186 -8.79 2.71 10.70
N LEU A 187 -7.99 2.97 9.66
CA LEU A 187 -8.12 4.19 8.86
C LEU A 187 -9.43 4.21 8.05
N VAL A 188 -9.80 3.05 7.51
CA VAL A 188 -11.01 2.88 6.71
C VAL A 188 -12.28 3.01 7.56
N ASP A 189 -12.19 2.63 8.81
CA ASP A 189 -13.31 2.70 9.76
C ASP A 189 -13.66 4.14 10.17
N ARG A 190 -12.70 5.07 10.04
CA ARG A 190 -12.86 6.50 10.35
C ARG A 190 -13.42 7.34 9.21
N ALA A 191 -13.49 6.81 8.00
CA ALA A 191 -14.02 7.50 6.83
C ALA A 191 -15.55 7.52 6.86
N ALA A 192 -16.13 8.29 7.80
CA ALA A 192 -17.57 8.42 7.92
C ALA A 192 -18.16 9.08 6.66
N GLY A 193 -19.18 8.45 6.06
CA GLY A 193 -19.96 9.03 4.97
C GLY A 193 -19.43 8.80 3.55
N THR A 194 -18.27 8.19 3.36
CA THR A 194 -17.73 7.85 2.03
C THR A 194 -17.93 6.35 1.72
N ALA A 195 -18.19 6.04 0.45
CA ALA A 195 -18.15 4.66 -0.02
C ALA A 195 -16.72 4.15 0.06
N VAL A 196 -16.50 3.11 0.87
CA VAL A 196 -15.19 2.55 1.15
C VAL A 196 -14.96 1.30 0.32
N GLY A 197 -13.83 1.25 -0.36
CA GLY A 197 -13.36 0.06 -1.06
C GLY A 197 -14.23 -0.39 -2.22
N TRP A 198 -14.19 -1.67 -2.54
CA TRP A 198 -14.84 -2.27 -3.70
C TRP A 198 -15.63 -3.52 -3.35
N ALA A 199 -16.73 -3.77 -4.07
CA ALA A 199 -17.52 -5.01 -3.91
C ALA A 199 -16.67 -6.23 -4.34
N ALA A 200 -16.94 -7.38 -3.70
CA ALA A 200 -16.16 -8.62 -3.92
C ALA A 200 -16.07 -9.03 -5.40
N GLY A 201 -17.14 -8.87 -6.19
CA GLY A 201 -17.16 -9.19 -7.62
C GLY A 201 -16.22 -8.35 -8.49
N GLY A 202 -15.70 -7.23 -7.99
CA GLY A 202 -14.72 -6.39 -8.68
C GLY A 202 -13.28 -6.58 -8.21
N ILE A 203 -13.05 -7.48 -7.24
CA ILE A 203 -11.72 -7.82 -6.72
C ILE A 203 -11.17 -9.01 -7.51
N THR A 204 -10.03 -8.85 -8.12
CA THR A 204 -9.41 -9.89 -8.97
C THR A 204 -8.32 -10.69 -8.24
N THR A 205 -7.63 -10.08 -7.29
CA THR A 205 -6.47 -10.67 -6.62
C THR A 205 -6.59 -10.46 -5.11
N VAL A 206 -6.43 -11.53 -4.32
CA VAL A 206 -6.49 -11.47 -2.85
C VAL A 206 -5.26 -12.14 -2.27
N VAL A 207 -4.35 -11.38 -1.71
CA VAL A 207 -3.18 -11.92 -1.01
C VAL A 207 -3.56 -12.19 0.45
N THR A 208 -3.58 -13.48 0.83
CA THR A 208 -3.79 -13.87 2.23
C THR A 208 -2.44 -14.04 2.91
N ALA A 209 -2.19 -13.22 3.94
CA ALA A 209 -0.96 -13.19 4.69
C ALA A 209 -0.72 -14.51 5.45
N ASP A 210 0.45 -15.10 5.32
CA ASP A 210 0.89 -16.17 6.19
C ASP A 210 1.40 -15.63 7.54
N ALA A 211 1.85 -16.51 8.42
CA ALA A 211 2.33 -16.10 9.74
C ALA A 211 3.55 -15.17 9.69
N ALA A 212 4.44 -15.34 8.69
CA ALA A 212 5.60 -14.47 8.51
C ALA A 212 5.19 -13.08 8.00
N ASP A 213 4.28 -13.04 7.03
CA ASP A 213 3.72 -11.80 6.48
C ASP A 213 2.96 -11.00 7.55
N LEU A 214 2.14 -11.69 8.38
CA LEU A 214 1.42 -11.06 9.50
C LEU A 214 2.37 -10.46 10.54
N ARG A 215 3.47 -11.16 10.86
CA ARG A 215 4.50 -10.63 11.77
C ARG A 215 5.18 -9.40 11.19
N ALA A 216 5.56 -9.45 9.92
CA ALA A 216 6.18 -8.32 9.23
C ALA A 216 5.23 -7.13 9.15
N LYS A 217 3.99 -7.33 8.73
CA LYS A 217 2.95 -6.30 8.69
C LYS A 217 2.72 -5.64 10.04
N ARG A 218 2.61 -6.45 11.11
CA ARG A 218 2.46 -5.93 12.48
C ARG A 218 3.64 -5.08 12.92
N ARG A 219 4.87 -5.47 12.58
CA ARG A 219 6.09 -4.70 12.87
C ARG A 219 6.17 -3.42 12.04
N ALA A 220 5.82 -3.47 10.77
CA ALA A 220 5.76 -2.31 9.89
C ALA A 220 4.73 -1.28 10.41
N MET A 221 3.52 -1.71 10.72
CA MET A 221 2.50 -0.86 11.34
C MET A 221 2.97 -0.27 12.69
N ALA A 222 3.65 -1.06 13.51
CA ALA A 222 4.18 -0.59 14.80
C ALA A 222 5.30 0.47 14.64
N ALA A 223 5.99 0.50 13.50
CA ALA A 223 7.00 1.52 13.19
C ALA A 223 6.37 2.91 13.04
N HIS A 224 5.12 3.01 12.57
CA HIS A 224 4.38 4.26 12.37
C HIS A 224 3.65 4.75 13.64
N GLY A 225 4.38 4.77 14.74
CA GLY A 225 3.79 5.09 16.04
C GLY A 225 3.27 6.52 16.18
N SER A 226 3.59 7.44 15.28
CA SER A 226 2.99 8.78 15.25
C SER A 226 1.56 8.78 14.68
N GLN A 227 1.20 7.76 13.87
CA GLN A 227 -0.06 7.69 13.12
C GLN A 227 -0.91 6.47 13.52
N ILE A 228 -0.28 5.36 13.87
CA ILE A 228 -0.97 4.10 14.17
C ILE A 228 -1.01 3.88 15.68
N PRO A 229 -2.22 3.81 16.27
CA PRO A 229 -2.38 3.54 17.69
C PRO A 229 -1.84 2.14 18.06
N ARG A 230 -1.30 2.01 19.27
CA ARG A 230 -0.75 0.72 19.77
C ARG A 230 -1.79 -0.39 19.84
N ASP A 231 -3.03 -0.06 20.15
CA ASP A 231 -4.15 -0.99 20.21
C ASP A 231 -4.49 -1.57 18.84
N ALA A 232 -4.36 -0.81 17.76
CA ALA A 232 -4.55 -1.30 16.39
C ALA A 232 -3.61 -2.47 16.06
N VAL A 233 -2.35 -2.42 16.54
CA VAL A 233 -1.35 -3.48 16.31
C VAL A 233 -1.45 -4.63 17.32
N ARG A 234 -1.98 -4.38 18.51
CA ARG A 234 -2.07 -5.36 19.60
C ARG A 234 -3.44 -6.02 19.74
N ARG A 235 -4.44 -5.53 18.98
CA ARG A 235 -5.82 -5.98 19.12
C ARG A 235 -5.97 -7.49 18.92
N PRO A 236 -6.82 -8.15 19.70
CA PRO A 236 -7.35 -9.45 19.33
C PRO A 236 -8.00 -9.37 17.95
N GLY A 237 -7.80 -10.37 17.08
CA GLY A 237 -8.35 -10.34 15.72
C GLY A 237 -7.54 -9.52 14.72
N PHE A 238 -6.28 -9.17 15.00
CA PHE A 238 -5.40 -8.48 14.05
C PHE A 238 -5.38 -9.19 12.69
N ALA A 239 -5.23 -10.52 12.66
CA ALA A 239 -5.25 -11.29 11.41
C ALA A 239 -6.59 -11.15 10.65
N ALA A 240 -7.70 -11.05 11.36
CA ALA A 240 -9.01 -10.86 10.74
C ALA A 240 -9.15 -9.48 10.10
N ALA A 241 -8.51 -8.44 10.66
CA ALA A 241 -8.56 -7.07 10.14
C ALA A 241 -7.52 -6.81 9.04
N TYR A 242 -6.32 -7.39 9.17
CA TYR A 242 -5.16 -7.03 8.36
C TYR A 242 -4.55 -8.20 7.57
N GLY A 243 -5.06 -9.41 7.73
CA GLY A 243 -4.49 -10.63 7.13
C GLY A 243 -4.86 -10.86 5.67
N ARG A 244 -5.61 -9.97 5.06
CA ARG A 244 -5.91 -10.02 3.63
C ARG A 244 -5.68 -8.66 3.02
N GLU A 245 -5.11 -8.66 1.80
CA GLU A 245 -4.90 -7.49 0.95
C GLU A 245 -5.58 -7.75 -0.38
N TRP A 246 -6.35 -6.78 -0.85
CA TRP A 246 -7.23 -6.91 -2.01
C TRP A 246 -6.79 -5.98 -3.11
N PHE A 247 -6.86 -6.48 -4.34
CA PHE A 247 -6.50 -5.71 -5.51
C PHE A 247 -7.52 -5.90 -6.63
N ARG A 248 -7.74 -4.84 -7.37
CA ARG A 248 -8.34 -4.87 -8.69
C ARG A 248 -7.20 -4.79 -9.68
N ARG A 249 -7.10 -5.76 -10.57
CA ARG A 249 -6.09 -5.74 -11.61
C ARG A 249 -6.64 -5.11 -12.88
N THR A 250 -5.81 -4.29 -13.54
CA THR A 250 -5.97 -3.84 -14.93
C THR A 250 -4.84 -4.45 -15.76
N GLY A 251 -5.15 -4.97 -16.91
CA GLY A 251 -4.22 -5.75 -17.74
C GLY A 251 -4.24 -7.25 -17.44
N ASP A 252 -3.29 -7.98 -18.03
CA ASP A 252 -3.17 -9.43 -17.93
C ASP A 252 -2.75 -9.89 -16.52
N PRO A 253 -3.02 -11.16 -16.16
CA PRO A 253 -2.48 -11.76 -14.95
C PRO A 253 -0.95 -11.62 -14.89
N GLY A 254 -0.46 -11.15 -13.74
CA GLY A 254 0.95 -10.79 -13.60
C GLY A 254 1.53 -11.14 -12.23
N LEU A 255 2.47 -10.31 -11.79
CA LEU A 255 3.36 -10.62 -10.67
C LEU A 255 2.63 -10.88 -9.33
N LEU A 256 1.52 -10.19 -9.04
CA LEU A 256 0.81 -10.44 -7.78
C LEU A 256 -0.08 -11.68 -7.83
N ASP A 257 -0.51 -12.13 -9.01
CA ASP A 257 -1.39 -13.30 -9.14
C ASP A 257 -0.67 -14.62 -8.83
N VAL A 258 0.65 -14.64 -8.92
CA VAL A 258 1.46 -15.81 -8.52
C VAL A 258 1.65 -15.93 -7.00
N LEU A 259 1.13 -14.99 -6.22
CA LEU A 259 1.13 -15.01 -4.76
C LEU A 259 -0.09 -15.73 -4.17
N LEU A 260 -1.07 -16.09 -5.00
CA LEU A 260 -2.35 -16.73 -4.62
C LEU A 260 -2.17 -18.17 -4.16
#